data_3bb6549327840372c092a3ea9b7204b8
#
_entry.id   3bb6549327840372c092a3ea9b7204b8
#
_cell.length_a   1.000
_cell.length_b   1.000
_cell.length_c   1.000
_cell.angle_alpha   90.00
_cell.angle_beta   90.00
_cell.angle_gamma   90.00
#
_symmetry.space_group_name_H-M   'P 1'
#
loop_
_entity.id
_entity.type
_entity.pdbx_description
1 polymer ?
#
loop_
_entity_poly.entity_id
_entity_poly.type
_entity_poly.pdbx_seq_one_letter_code
_entity_poly.pdbx_strand_id
1 'polypeptide(L)'
;MPLFAWAEFNLYHKSANKRRIKEIMPKLQKYMAWIDATFKQPNGLYAVPPAASTMLNAPRDEAKYPVDFNSAMAINASHMSALGDILNDKDLSFQYRRMYFSIKTRINALMWDSSTGFYHDLDKDENRLPEKTIAGFWPLLAEIPNADKADQLIDHLNNPATFGTDHPFPTLSADSPSFKENGEGFCGSVYPAFNFMVVKGLEKYQRYELARECSIRHLYYILEGLMPNDPKEKGDIYEAYLPCKEGKPSMAKDSSFPR
;
A
#
# COMPACT_ATOMS: atom_id res chain seq x y z
N MET A 1 -8.49 5.01 3.71
CA MET A 1 -8.26 3.81 2.84
C MET A 1 -9.39 2.80 3.02
N PRO A 2 -9.99 2.25 1.95
CA PRO A 2 -11.11 1.31 2.00
C PRO A 2 -10.66 -0.14 2.25
N LEU A 3 -10.32 -0.49 3.49
CA LEU A 3 -9.80 -1.81 3.87
C LEU A 3 -10.71 -2.56 4.86
N PHE A 4 -11.95 -2.13 5.05
CA PHE A 4 -12.82 -2.72 6.07
C PHE A 4 -13.17 -4.19 5.78
N ALA A 5 -13.45 -4.57 4.51
CA ALA A 5 -13.72 -5.96 4.18
C ALA A 5 -12.48 -6.85 4.38
N TRP A 6 -11.28 -6.36 4.08
CA TRP A 6 -10.01 -7.03 4.38
C TRP A 6 -9.84 -7.26 5.88
N ALA A 7 -10.13 -6.26 6.71
CA ALA A 7 -10.03 -6.38 8.16
C ALA A 7 -11.04 -7.40 8.72
N GLU A 8 -12.30 -7.38 8.28
CA GLU A 8 -13.33 -8.34 8.70
C GLU A 8 -13.03 -9.76 8.22
N PHE A 9 -12.45 -9.92 7.03
CA PHE A 9 -12.01 -11.22 6.52
C PHE A 9 -10.89 -11.81 7.40
N ASN A 10 -9.88 -11.01 7.74
CA ASN A 10 -8.80 -11.45 8.63
C ASN A 10 -9.29 -11.76 10.05
N LEU A 11 -10.24 -10.97 10.57
CA LEU A 11 -10.87 -11.25 11.86
C LEU A 11 -11.65 -12.56 11.84
N TYR A 12 -12.36 -12.84 10.73
CA TYR A 12 -13.07 -14.11 10.57
C TYR A 12 -12.13 -15.31 10.62
N HIS A 13 -10.97 -15.24 9.95
CA HIS A 13 -10.00 -16.34 9.98
C HIS A 13 -9.44 -16.63 11.38
N LYS A 14 -9.46 -15.65 12.29
CA LYS A 14 -9.06 -15.84 13.69
C LYS A 14 -10.20 -16.30 14.60
N SER A 15 -11.41 -15.85 14.33
CA SER A 15 -12.55 -16.04 15.25
C SER A 15 -13.58 -17.06 14.78
N ALA A 16 -13.59 -17.39 13.47
CA ALA A 16 -14.61 -18.18 12.78
C ALA A 16 -16.06 -17.68 13.03
N ASN A 17 -16.22 -16.38 13.39
CA ASN A 17 -17.51 -15.80 13.77
C ASN A 17 -18.34 -15.41 12.53
N LYS A 18 -19.02 -16.39 11.94
CA LYS A 18 -19.91 -16.18 10.79
C LYS A 18 -21.11 -15.27 11.08
N ARG A 19 -21.59 -15.24 12.33
CA ARG A 19 -22.68 -14.34 12.75
C ARG A 19 -22.26 -12.88 12.58
N ARG A 20 -21.04 -12.52 13.02
CA ARG A 20 -20.48 -11.17 12.81
C ARG A 20 -20.44 -10.78 11.34
N ILE A 21 -19.99 -11.68 10.46
CA ILE A 21 -19.96 -11.40 9.01
C ILE A 21 -21.37 -11.09 8.49
N LYS A 22 -22.38 -11.87 8.92
CA LYS A 22 -23.78 -11.62 8.53
C LYS A 22 -24.29 -10.26 8.99
N GLU A 23 -23.91 -9.83 10.18
CA GLU A 23 -24.32 -8.53 10.76
C GLU A 23 -23.62 -7.32 10.10
N ILE A 24 -22.34 -7.46 9.71
CA ILE A 24 -21.55 -6.36 9.15
C ILE A 24 -21.74 -6.20 7.62
N MET A 25 -22.08 -7.27 6.90
CA MET A 25 -22.14 -7.29 5.46
C MET A 25 -23.02 -6.17 4.86
N PRO A 26 -24.24 -5.90 5.36
CA PRO A 26 -25.06 -4.80 4.82
C PRO A 26 -24.40 -3.42 4.98
N LYS A 27 -23.60 -3.23 6.04
CA LYS A 27 -22.86 -1.98 6.28
C LYS A 27 -21.71 -1.83 5.30
N LEU A 28 -20.97 -2.92 5.06
CA LEU A 28 -19.90 -2.96 4.06
C LEU A 28 -20.43 -2.70 2.64
N GLN A 29 -21.57 -3.30 2.28
CA GLN A 29 -22.23 -3.07 0.99
C GLN A 29 -22.62 -1.58 0.84
N LYS A 30 -23.23 -0.98 1.86
CA LYS A 30 -23.58 0.44 1.85
C LYS A 30 -22.35 1.35 1.70
N TYR A 31 -21.28 1.01 2.40
CA TYR A 31 -20.00 1.72 2.28
C TYR A 31 -19.40 1.64 0.88
N MET A 32 -19.35 0.44 0.28
CA MET A 32 -18.88 0.23 -1.09
C MET A 32 -19.72 0.99 -2.12
N ALA A 33 -21.04 0.94 -1.98
CA ALA A 33 -21.96 1.66 -2.86
C ALA A 33 -21.77 3.18 -2.76
N TRP A 34 -21.53 3.71 -1.55
CA TRP A 34 -21.24 5.12 -1.35
C TRP A 34 -19.93 5.55 -2.03
N ILE A 35 -18.85 4.77 -1.88
CA ILE A 35 -17.57 5.06 -2.56
C ILE A 35 -17.76 5.05 -4.08
N ASP A 36 -18.45 4.05 -4.62
CA ASP A 36 -18.72 3.95 -6.06
C ASP A 36 -19.49 5.16 -6.57
N ALA A 37 -20.55 5.56 -5.87
CA ALA A 37 -21.38 6.70 -6.26
C ALA A 37 -20.63 8.04 -6.15
N THR A 38 -19.66 8.14 -5.23
CA THR A 38 -19.00 9.42 -4.93
C THR A 38 -17.73 9.64 -5.74
N PHE A 39 -16.92 8.60 -5.93
CA PHE A 39 -15.55 8.75 -6.41
C PHE A 39 -15.25 8.03 -7.73
N LYS A 40 -16.07 7.05 -8.14
CA LYS A 40 -15.82 6.30 -9.38
C LYS A 40 -16.04 7.18 -10.60
N GLN A 41 -15.09 7.11 -11.52
CA GLN A 41 -15.10 7.89 -12.75
C GLN A 41 -15.46 7.02 -13.98
N PRO A 42 -15.80 7.64 -15.12
CA PRO A 42 -16.14 6.90 -16.35
C PRO A 42 -15.05 5.94 -16.84
N ASN A 43 -13.78 6.22 -16.56
CA ASN A 43 -12.65 5.33 -16.87
C ASN A 43 -12.61 4.07 -15.98
N GLY A 44 -13.48 3.99 -14.95
CA GLY A 44 -13.60 2.88 -14.03
C GLY A 44 -12.67 2.91 -12.83
N LEU A 45 -11.81 3.93 -12.71
CA LEU A 45 -10.96 4.22 -11.55
C LEU A 45 -11.65 5.18 -10.58
N TYR A 46 -11.09 5.32 -9.40
CA TYR A 46 -11.57 6.21 -8.34
C TYR A 46 -10.69 7.45 -8.24
N ALA A 47 -11.29 8.61 -8.46
CA ALA A 47 -10.67 9.91 -8.24
C ALA A 47 -10.98 10.37 -6.82
N VAL A 48 -9.95 10.54 -6.00
CA VAL A 48 -10.12 10.91 -4.59
C VAL A 48 -9.23 12.10 -4.23
N PRO A 49 -9.63 12.90 -3.22
CA PRO A 49 -8.76 13.96 -2.73
C PRO A 49 -7.50 13.37 -2.09
N PRO A 50 -6.37 14.13 -2.06
CA PRO A 50 -5.11 13.66 -1.45
C PRO A 50 -5.26 13.11 -0.03
N ALA A 51 -6.17 13.69 0.76
CA ALA A 51 -6.48 13.23 2.13
C ALA A 51 -7.02 11.78 2.22
N ALA A 52 -7.50 11.21 1.13
CA ALA A 52 -7.94 9.81 1.08
C ALA A 52 -6.80 8.82 0.78
N SER A 53 -5.64 9.31 0.33
CA SER A 53 -4.41 8.54 0.16
C SER A 53 -3.68 8.34 1.48
N THR A 54 -2.69 7.46 1.49
CA THR A 54 -1.86 7.16 2.67
C THR A 54 -0.71 8.15 2.88
N MET A 55 -0.35 8.93 1.85
CA MET A 55 0.80 9.85 1.87
C MET A 55 0.36 11.24 1.42
N LEU A 56 0.10 12.14 2.39
CA LEU A 56 -0.51 13.44 2.15
C LEU A 56 0.46 14.49 1.58
N ASN A 57 1.73 14.41 1.89
CA ASN A 57 2.77 15.38 1.55
C ASN A 57 3.96 14.77 0.80
N ALA A 58 3.75 13.63 0.16
CA ALA A 58 4.67 13.12 -0.85
C ALA A 58 4.56 13.96 -2.14
N PRO A 59 5.50 13.86 -3.09
CA PRO A 59 5.41 14.58 -4.36
C PRO A 59 4.33 13.95 -5.26
N ARG A 60 3.08 14.01 -4.82
CA ARG A 60 1.86 13.44 -5.44
C ARG A 60 0.74 14.47 -5.54
N ASP A 61 1.05 15.75 -5.45
CA ASP A 61 0.04 16.82 -5.36
C ASP A 61 -0.90 16.83 -6.58
N GLU A 62 -0.40 16.42 -7.74
CA GLU A 62 -1.18 16.31 -8.98
C GLU A 62 -1.95 14.97 -9.11
N ALA A 63 -1.78 14.04 -8.17
CA ALA A 63 -2.43 12.74 -8.23
C ALA A 63 -3.94 12.88 -8.07
N LYS A 64 -4.67 12.62 -9.14
CA LYS A 64 -6.13 12.56 -9.17
C LYS A 64 -6.64 11.14 -8.95
N TYR A 65 -5.91 10.17 -9.45
CA TYR A 65 -6.21 8.74 -9.32
C TYR A 65 -5.04 8.06 -8.60
N PRO A 66 -5.02 8.05 -7.26
CA PRO A 66 -3.96 7.41 -6.50
C PRO A 66 -3.98 5.89 -6.67
N VAL A 67 -2.82 5.29 -6.97
CA VAL A 67 -2.70 3.85 -7.23
C VAL A 67 -2.99 3.02 -5.98
N ASP A 68 -2.59 3.50 -4.80
CA ASP A 68 -2.87 2.85 -3.51
C ASP A 68 -4.37 2.81 -3.20
N PHE A 69 -5.10 3.90 -3.40
CA PHE A 69 -6.54 3.92 -3.17
C PHE A 69 -7.27 2.98 -4.14
N ASN A 70 -6.92 3.02 -5.42
CA ASN A 70 -7.50 2.15 -6.43
C ASN A 70 -7.19 0.66 -6.16
N SER A 71 -5.97 0.35 -5.71
CA SER A 71 -5.59 -1.00 -5.27
C SER A 71 -6.36 -1.43 -4.02
N ALA A 72 -6.55 -0.53 -3.05
CA ALA A 72 -7.33 -0.83 -1.85
C ALA A 72 -8.81 -1.11 -2.19
N MET A 73 -9.38 -0.46 -3.19
CA MET A 73 -10.71 -0.79 -3.70
C MET A 73 -10.77 -2.20 -4.31
N ALA A 74 -9.73 -2.61 -5.04
CA ALA A 74 -9.61 -3.98 -5.54
C ALA A 74 -9.49 -5.00 -4.39
N ILE A 75 -8.64 -4.73 -3.39
CA ILE A 75 -8.51 -5.55 -2.17
C ILE A 75 -9.86 -5.69 -1.48
N ASN A 76 -10.56 -4.58 -1.29
CA ASN A 76 -11.85 -4.59 -0.61
C ASN A 76 -12.91 -5.39 -1.39
N ALA A 77 -12.98 -5.21 -2.71
CA ALA A 77 -13.88 -5.98 -3.57
C ALA A 77 -13.58 -7.49 -3.54
N SER A 78 -12.31 -7.89 -3.60
CA SER A 78 -11.90 -9.29 -3.48
C SER A 78 -12.35 -9.90 -2.15
N HIS A 79 -12.17 -9.20 -1.04
CA HIS A 79 -12.58 -9.70 0.28
C HIS A 79 -14.09 -9.67 0.48
N MET A 80 -14.81 -8.72 -0.10
CA MET A 80 -16.28 -8.76 -0.15
C MET A 80 -16.79 -10.02 -0.87
N SER A 81 -16.15 -10.39 -1.98
CA SER A 81 -16.44 -11.66 -2.67
C SER A 81 -16.22 -12.87 -1.76
N ALA A 82 -15.06 -12.94 -1.09
CA ALA A 82 -14.72 -14.03 -0.17
C ALA A 82 -15.68 -14.10 1.04
N LEU A 83 -16.08 -12.96 1.60
CA LEU A 83 -17.08 -12.89 2.67
C LEU A 83 -18.46 -13.37 2.18
N GLY A 84 -18.83 -13.07 0.93
CA GLY A 84 -20.02 -13.62 0.26
C GLY A 84 -19.99 -15.15 0.19
N ASP A 85 -18.85 -15.73 -0.19
CA ASP A 85 -18.66 -17.19 -0.22
C ASP A 85 -18.78 -17.81 1.19
N ILE A 86 -18.24 -17.18 2.22
CA ILE A 86 -18.42 -17.61 3.63
C ILE A 86 -19.89 -17.62 4.04
N LEU A 87 -20.67 -16.67 3.57
CA LEU A 87 -22.12 -16.62 3.83
C LEU A 87 -22.94 -17.57 2.97
N ASN A 88 -22.34 -18.21 1.96
CA ASN A 88 -23.00 -18.96 0.89
C ASN A 88 -23.93 -18.10 0.00
N ASP A 89 -23.66 -16.80 -0.08
CA ASP A 89 -24.35 -15.85 -0.95
C ASP A 89 -23.59 -15.75 -2.29
N LYS A 90 -24.01 -16.55 -3.27
CA LYS A 90 -23.34 -16.65 -4.57
C LYS A 90 -23.49 -15.38 -5.41
N ASP A 91 -24.62 -14.71 -5.33
CA ASP A 91 -24.90 -13.50 -6.09
C ASP A 91 -23.98 -12.38 -5.60
N LEU A 92 -23.87 -12.22 -4.28
CA LEU A 92 -22.98 -11.27 -3.64
C LEU A 92 -21.52 -11.55 -3.99
N SER A 93 -21.08 -12.81 -3.87
CA SER A 93 -19.72 -13.21 -4.22
C SER A 93 -19.41 -12.89 -5.69
N PHE A 94 -20.31 -13.22 -6.60
CA PHE A 94 -20.12 -12.97 -8.03
C PHE A 94 -20.10 -11.47 -8.37
N GLN A 95 -20.98 -10.66 -7.77
CA GLN A 95 -21.01 -9.21 -7.94
C GLN A 95 -19.65 -8.58 -7.61
N TYR A 96 -19.10 -8.88 -6.43
CA TYR A 96 -17.85 -8.29 -6.00
C TYR A 96 -16.62 -8.88 -6.70
N ARG A 97 -16.68 -10.12 -7.14
CA ARG A 97 -15.66 -10.70 -8.01
C ARG A 97 -15.57 -9.97 -9.35
N ARG A 98 -16.70 -9.66 -9.97
CA ARG A 98 -16.74 -8.84 -11.19
C ARG A 98 -16.17 -7.45 -10.97
N MET A 99 -16.50 -6.82 -9.83
CA MET A 99 -15.96 -5.52 -9.45
C MET A 99 -14.43 -5.57 -9.32
N TYR A 100 -13.89 -6.56 -8.62
CA TYR A 100 -12.45 -6.80 -8.49
C TYR A 100 -11.76 -6.88 -9.87
N PHE A 101 -12.25 -7.74 -10.75
CA PHE A 101 -11.64 -7.91 -12.08
C PHE A 101 -11.75 -6.65 -12.94
N SER A 102 -12.83 -5.90 -12.83
CA SER A 102 -12.98 -4.62 -13.51
C SER A 102 -11.91 -3.62 -13.06
N ILE A 103 -11.72 -3.44 -11.75
CA ILE A 103 -10.71 -2.55 -11.19
C ILE A 103 -9.30 -3.03 -11.57
N LYS A 104 -9.01 -4.33 -11.40
CA LYS A 104 -7.73 -4.95 -11.79
C LYS A 104 -7.36 -4.65 -13.24
N THR A 105 -8.32 -4.79 -14.16
CA THR A 105 -8.12 -4.52 -15.58
C THR A 105 -7.78 -3.06 -15.83
N ARG A 106 -8.46 -2.12 -15.15
CA ARG A 106 -8.22 -0.68 -15.31
C ARG A 106 -6.86 -0.24 -14.75
N ILE A 107 -6.49 -0.72 -13.58
CA ILE A 107 -5.17 -0.44 -12.99
C ILE A 107 -4.06 -0.95 -13.92
N ASN A 108 -4.17 -2.18 -14.41
CA ASN A 108 -3.18 -2.74 -15.34
C ASN A 108 -3.08 -2.00 -16.68
N ALA A 109 -4.19 -1.45 -17.17
CA ALA A 109 -4.23 -0.77 -18.46
C ALA A 109 -3.74 0.68 -18.38
N LEU A 110 -4.09 1.40 -17.31
CA LEU A 110 -3.89 2.83 -17.22
C LEU A 110 -2.67 3.21 -16.35
N MET A 111 -2.46 2.51 -15.23
CA MET A 111 -1.45 2.89 -14.24
C MET A 111 -0.10 2.19 -14.42
N TRP A 112 -0.05 1.07 -15.14
CA TRP A 112 1.20 0.37 -15.42
C TRP A 112 1.99 1.05 -16.52
N ASP A 113 3.26 1.33 -16.24
CA ASP A 113 4.23 1.78 -17.24
C ASP A 113 5.25 0.67 -17.52
N SER A 114 5.23 0.15 -18.75
CA SER A 114 6.16 -0.91 -19.17
C SER A 114 7.60 -0.42 -19.38
N SER A 115 7.80 0.89 -19.53
CA SER A 115 9.14 1.47 -19.68
C SER A 115 9.87 1.56 -18.35
N THR A 116 9.14 1.76 -17.26
CA THR A 116 9.69 1.83 -15.89
C THR A 116 9.51 0.54 -15.10
N GLY A 117 8.65 -0.39 -15.58
CA GLY A 117 8.29 -1.60 -14.81
C GLY A 117 7.56 -1.28 -13.50
N PHE A 118 6.76 -0.22 -13.47
CA PHE A 118 6.18 0.31 -12.24
C PHE A 118 4.71 0.76 -12.42
N TYR A 119 3.96 0.81 -11.31
CA TYR A 119 2.61 1.39 -11.26
C TYR A 119 2.67 2.82 -10.74
N HIS A 120 2.13 3.75 -11.52
CA HIS A 120 2.12 5.17 -11.23
C HIS A 120 0.73 5.69 -10.90
N ASP A 121 0.67 6.77 -10.13
CA ASP A 121 -0.53 7.58 -10.01
C ASP A 121 -0.87 8.25 -11.35
N LEU A 122 -2.13 8.64 -11.54
CA LEU A 122 -2.52 9.43 -12.71
C LEU A 122 -2.96 10.83 -12.27
N ASP A 123 -2.66 11.79 -13.14
CA ASP A 123 -3.16 13.17 -13.03
C ASP A 123 -4.64 13.27 -13.45
N LYS A 124 -5.17 14.50 -13.52
CA LYS A 124 -6.55 14.78 -13.95
C LYS A 124 -6.83 14.44 -15.43
N ASP A 125 -5.80 14.40 -16.27
CA ASP A 125 -5.86 14.11 -17.70
C ASP A 125 -5.50 12.64 -17.99
N GLU A 126 -5.41 11.79 -16.95
CA GLU A 126 -5.07 10.37 -17.00
C GLU A 126 -3.63 10.08 -17.45
N ASN A 127 -2.73 11.07 -17.41
CA ASN A 127 -1.31 10.85 -17.62
C ASN A 127 -0.66 10.28 -16.37
N ARG A 128 0.32 9.39 -16.54
CA ARG A 128 1.11 8.84 -15.44
C ARG A 128 2.03 9.90 -14.87
N LEU A 129 2.01 10.06 -13.57
CA LEU A 129 2.97 10.89 -12.86
C LEU A 129 4.34 10.19 -12.84
N PRO A 130 5.46 10.93 -12.96
CA PRO A 130 6.79 10.33 -13.11
C PRO A 130 7.30 9.68 -11.81
N GLU A 131 6.82 10.13 -10.66
CA GLU A 131 7.34 9.71 -9.36
C GLU A 131 6.98 8.25 -9.05
N LYS A 132 7.99 7.49 -8.64
CA LYS A 132 7.83 6.15 -8.10
C LYS A 132 7.71 6.24 -6.58
N THR A 133 6.51 6.00 -6.06
CA THR A 133 6.26 5.99 -4.62
C THR A 133 5.94 4.58 -4.13
N ILE A 134 6.06 4.33 -2.82
CA ILE A 134 5.71 3.04 -2.21
C ILE A 134 4.26 2.62 -2.49
N ALA A 135 3.39 3.56 -2.82
CA ALA A 135 2.02 3.30 -3.24
C ALA A 135 1.94 2.39 -4.47
N GLY A 136 2.93 2.45 -5.37
CA GLY A 136 3.02 1.60 -6.56
C GLY A 136 3.21 0.11 -6.29
N PHE A 137 3.47 -0.30 -5.04
CA PHE A 137 3.52 -1.72 -4.63
C PHE A 137 2.19 -2.24 -4.09
N TRP A 138 1.20 -1.40 -3.82
CA TRP A 138 -0.12 -1.85 -3.40
C TRP A 138 -0.82 -2.81 -4.38
N PRO A 139 -0.59 -2.70 -5.70
CA PRO A 139 -1.06 -3.70 -6.65
C PRO A 139 -0.59 -5.13 -6.34
N LEU A 140 0.60 -5.35 -5.72
CA LEU A 140 1.03 -6.69 -5.29
C LEU A 140 0.07 -7.26 -4.25
N LEU A 141 -0.25 -6.50 -3.21
CA LEU A 141 -1.19 -6.93 -2.17
C LEU A 141 -2.58 -7.22 -2.73
N ALA A 142 -2.98 -6.48 -3.76
CA ALA A 142 -4.26 -6.64 -4.46
C ALA A 142 -4.23 -7.76 -5.52
N GLU A 143 -3.11 -8.46 -5.71
CA GLU A 143 -2.92 -9.51 -6.73
C GLU A 143 -3.28 -9.03 -8.16
N ILE A 144 -2.94 -7.77 -8.46
CA ILE A 144 -3.26 -7.11 -9.74
C ILE A 144 -2.30 -7.50 -10.86
N PRO A 145 -0.94 -7.41 -10.71
CA PRO A 145 -0.01 -7.77 -11.77
C PRO A 145 -0.09 -9.27 -12.13
N ASN A 146 0.22 -9.59 -13.39
CA ASN A 146 0.60 -10.96 -13.76
C ASN A 146 2.05 -11.24 -13.28
N ALA A 147 2.54 -12.46 -13.48
CA ALA A 147 3.86 -12.86 -13.00
C ALA A 147 4.98 -11.94 -13.53
N ASP A 148 5.01 -11.65 -14.85
CA ASP A 148 6.06 -10.84 -15.48
C ASP A 148 6.09 -9.40 -14.93
N LYS A 149 4.91 -8.79 -14.73
CA LYS A 149 4.81 -7.45 -14.14
C LYS A 149 5.17 -7.45 -12.66
N ALA A 150 4.81 -8.53 -11.94
CA ALA A 150 5.16 -8.67 -10.54
C ALA A 150 6.67 -8.78 -10.36
N ASP A 151 7.35 -9.54 -11.22
CA ASP A 151 8.81 -9.68 -11.17
C ASP A 151 9.51 -8.35 -11.45
N GLN A 152 9.11 -7.61 -12.49
CA GLN A 152 9.63 -6.27 -12.77
C GLN A 152 9.42 -5.30 -11.60
N LEU A 153 8.23 -5.34 -10.96
CA LEU A 153 7.92 -4.51 -9.82
C LEU A 153 8.76 -4.88 -8.59
N ILE A 154 8.99 -6.17 -8.37
CA ILE A 154 9.81 -6.69 -7.26
C ILE A 154 11.30 -6.37 -7.45
N ASP A 155 11.79 -6.27 -8.69
CA ASP A 155 13.16 -5.85 -8.97
C ASP A 155 13.47 -4.47 -8.38
N HIS A 156 12.49 -3.55 -8.34
CA HIS A 156 12.64 -2.26 -7.67
C HIS A 156 12.85 -2.39 -6.15
N LEU A 157 12.30 -3.42 -5.51
CA LEU A 157 12.48 -3.65 -4.07
C LEU A 157 13.89 -4.17 -3.73
N ASN A 158 14.56 -4.80 -4.70
CA ASN A 158 15.93 -5.32 -4.54
C ASN A 158 17.00 -4.30 -4.96
N ASN A 159 16.62 -3.26 -5.71
CA ASN A 159 17.55 -2.30 -6.26
C ASN A 159 17.82 -1.17 -5.25
N PRO A 160 19.08 -1.01 -4.75
CA PRO A 160 19.43 0.06 -3.81
C PRO A 160 19.22 1.48 -4.38
N ALA A 161 19.26 1.63 -5.70
CA ALA A 161 19.00 2.91 -6.36
C ALA A 161 17.51 3.28 -6.38
N THR A 162 16.63 2.38 -5.97
CA THR A 162 15.18 2.64 -5.91
C THR A 162 14.62 2.40 -4.50
N PHE A 163 14.11 1.21 -4.18
CA PHE A 163 13.47 0.93 -2.88
C PHE A 163 14.24 -0.07 -2.01
N GLY A 164 15.32 -0.65 -2.53
CA GLY A 164 16.20 -1.59 -1.82
C GLY A 164 17.23 -0.91 -0.93
N THR A 165 16.93 0.22 -0.31
CA THR A 165 17.81 0.96 0.60
C THR A 165 18.19 0.13 1.82
N ASP A 166 19.18 0.59 2.63
CA ASP A 166 19.64 -0.13 3.84
C ASP A 166 18.47 -0.48 4.78
N HIS A 167 17.63 0.51 5.09
CA HIS A 167 16.32 0.27 5.68
C HIS A 167 15.31 0.16 4.55
N PRO A 168 14.76 -1.03 4.27
CA PRO A 168 14.00 -1.29 3.05
C PRO A 168 12.69 -0.50 2.99
N PHE A 169 12.33 -0.20 1.76
CA PHE A 169 11.05 0.33 1.32
C PHE A 169 10.76 1.75 1.82
N PRO A 170 11.58 2.72 1.40
CA PRO A 170 11.28 4.13 1.62
C PRO A 170 9.99 4.53 0.90
N THR A 171 9.36 5.60 1.35
CA THR A 171 8.11 6.13 0.76
C THR A 171 8.26 6.61 -0.67
N LEU A 172 9.47 7.05 -1.06
CA LEU A 172 9.81 7.52 -2.39
C LEU A 172 11.05 6.78 -2.89
N SER A 173 11.12 6.51 -4.18
CA SER A 173 12.27 5.87 -4.82
C SER A 173 13.54 6.72 -4.66
N ALA A 174 14.66 6.08 -4.33
CA ALA A 174 15.93 6.78 -4.10
C ALA A 174 16.51 7.47 -5.35
N ASP A 175 16.08 7.08 -6.56
CA ASP A 175 16.43 7.73 -7.81
C ASP A 175 15.59 8.98 -8.12
N SER A 176 14.59 9.31 -7.30
CA SER A 176 13.78 10.53 -7.48
C SER A 176 14.59 11.77 -7.10
N PRO A 177 14.52 12.86 -7.90
CA PRO A 177 15.11 14.15 -7.52
C PRO A 177 14.54 14.73 -6.21
N SER A 178 13.34 14.30 -5.83
CA SER A 178 12.66 14.73 -4.59
C SER A 178 13.00 13.84 -3.40
N PHE A 179 13.83 12.80 -3.57
CA PHE A 179 14.23 11.93 -2.46
C PHE A 179 15.04 12.68 -1.42
N LYS A 180 14.71 12.48 -0.16
CA LYS A 180 15.38 13.10 0.98
C LYS A 180 15.85 12.02 1.95
N GLU A 181 17.15 11.90 2.15
CA GLU A 181 17.73 10.94 3.09
C GLU A 181 17.27 11.15 4.53
N ASN A 182 16.90 12.38 4.88
CA ASN A 182 16.31 12.71 6.19
C ASN A 182 14.81 12.37 6.30
N GLY A 183 14.22 11.82 5.26
CA GLY A 183 12.84 11.33 5.24
C GLY A 183 11.74 12.39 5.36
N GLU A 184 12.06 13.68 5.18
CA GLU A 184 11.10 14.76 5.32
C GLU A 184 9.99 14.68 4.26
N GLY A 185 8.73 14.88 4.65
CA GLY A 185 7.61 15.03 3.74
C GLY A 185 7.21 13.77 2.98
N PHE A 186 7.29 12.58 3.56
CA PHE A 186 7.13 11.30 2.85
C PHE A 186 8.05 11.15 1.62
N CYS A 187 9.17 11.87 1.62
CA CYS A 187 10.12 11.87 0.50
C CYS A 187 11.35 10.99 0.80
N GLY A 188 11.17 9.79 1.35
CA GLY A 188 12.25 8.85 1.63
C GLY A 188 12.17 8.16 2.99
N SER A 189 11.30 8.60 3.88
CA SER A 189 11.10 7.92 5.17
C SER A 189 10.53 6.51 5.00
N VAL A 190 10.82 5.65 5.98
CA VAL A 190 10.36 4.27 6.04
C VAL A 190 9.31 4.14 7.13
N TYR A 191 8.08 3.82 6.73
CA TYR A 191 6.94 3.64 7.63
C TYR A 191 6.66 2.15 7.87
N PRO A 192 6.58 1.68 9.12
CA PRO A 192 6.26 0.28 9.43
C PRO A 192 4.96 -0.20 8.78
N ALA A 193 3.95 0.65 8.72
CA ALA A 193 2.67 0.31 8.11
C ALA A 193 2.80 0.02 6.61
N PHE A 194 3.59 0.81 5.87
CA PHE A 194 3.79 0.60 4.43
C PHE A 194 4.69 -0.61 4.17
N ASN A 195 5.73 -0.79 4.99
CA ASN A 195 6.56 -2.00 4.94
C ASN A 195 5.71 -3.27 5.12
N PHE A 196 4.82 -3.28 6.10
CA PHE A 196 3.89 -4.39 6.30
C PHE A 196 3.07 -4.68 5.04
N MET A 197 2.55 -3.66 4.35
CA MET A 197 1.74 -3.83 3.14
C MET A 197 2.57 -4.40 1.97
N VAL A 198 3.83 -3.93 1.81
CA VAL A 198 4.75 -4.46 0.79
C VAL A 198 5.10 -5.92 1.08
N VAL A 199 5.47 -6.24 2.33
CA VAL A 199 5.79 -7.62 2.76
C VAL A 199 4.60 -8.55 2.49
N LYS A 200 3.38 -8.13 2.82
CA LYS A 200 2.17 -8.91 2.52
C LYS A 200 1.91 -9.05 1.02
N GLY A 201 2.27 -8.06 0.23
CA GLY A 201 2.26 -8.13 -1.23
C GLY A 201 3.25 -9.19 -1.77
N LEU A 202 4.49 -9.22 -1.25
CA LEU A 202 5.49 -10.23 -1.60
C LEU A 202 5.03 -11.67 -1.28
N GLU A 203 4.39 -11.87 -0.12
CA GLU A 203 3.82 -13.16 0.27
C GLU A 203 2.76 -13.65 -0.74
N LYS A 204 1.94 -12.75 -1.33
CA LYS A 204 0.95 -13.08 -2.34
C LYS A 204 1.57 -13.67 -3.62
N TYR A 205 2.79 -13.25 -3.93
CA TYR A 205 3.57 -13.75 -5.07
C TYR A 205 4.62 -14.80 -4.67
N GLN A 206 4.48 -15.38 -3.47
CA GLN A 206 5.35 -16.47 -2.96
C GLN A 206 6.85 -16.06 -2.86
N ARG A 207 7.13 -14.76 -2.73
CA ARG A 207 8.48 -14.23 -2.53
C ARG A 207 8.84 -14.23 -1.03
N TYR A 208 8.69 -15.39 -0.38
CA TYR A 208 8.80 -15.53 1.08
C TYR A 208 10.20 -15.23 1.62
N GLU A 209 11.25 -15.57 0.87
CA GLU A 209 12.63 -15.30 1.30
C GLU A 209 12.90 -13.79 1.35
N LEU A 210 12.55 -13.06 0.28
CA LEU A 210 12.67 -11.61 0.23
C LEU A 210 11.79 -10.95 1.30
N ALA A 211 10.55 -11.39 1.45
CA ALA A 211 9.64 -10.89 2.47
C ALA A 211 10.22 -11.05 3.88
N ARG A 212 10.82 -12.21 4.17
CA ARG A 212 11.49 -12.50 5.46
C ARG A 212 12.72 -11.62 5.66
N GLU A 213 13.60 -11.55 4.67
CA GLU A 213 14.82 -10.73 4.74
C GLU A 213 14.50 -9.28 5.03
N CYS A 214 13.60 -8.68 4.24
CA CYS A 214 13.19 -7.29 4.42
C CYS A 214 12.51 -7.05 5.77
N SER A 215 11.70 -8.00 6.24
CA SER A 215 11.08 -7.91 7.57
C SER A 215 12.13 -7.91 8.68
N ILE A 216 13.15 -8.76 8.59
CA ILE A 216 14.24 -8.83 9.57
C ILE A 216 15.03 -7.52 9.56
N ARG A 217 15.41 -7.00 8.38
CA ARG A 217 16.11 -5.74 8.24
C ARG A 217 15.30 -4.59 8.85
N HIS A 218 14.01 -4.53 8.55
CA HIS A 218 13.10 -3.52 9.12
C HIS A 218 13.02 -3.61 10.64
N LEU A 219 12.88 -4.81 11.22
CA LEU A 219 12.86 -5.02 12.66
C LEU A 219 14.17 -4.60 13.35
N TYR A 220 15.33 -4.81 12.72
CA TYR A 220 16.60 -4.32 13.27
C TYR A 220 16.62 -2.80 13.44
N TYR A 221 16.14 -2.04 12.44
CA TYR A 221 16.05 -0.59 12.55
C TYR A 221 15.07 -0.12 13.63
N ILE A 222 13.95 -0.83 13.80
CA ILE A 222 13.01 -0.55 14.89
C ILE A 222 13.68 -0.82 16.25
N LEU A 223 14.41 -1.93 16.38
CA LEU A 223 15.12 -2.29 17.62
C LEU A 223 16.24 -1.30 17.95
N GLU A 224 16.99 -0.83 16.98
CA GLU A 224 18.00 0.23 17.17
C GLU A 224 17.38 1.52 17.70
N GLY A 225 16.20 1.90 17.20
CA GLY A 225 15.45 3.04 17.71
C GLY A 225 14.91 2.84 19.13
N LEU A 226 14.50 1.61 19.46
CA LEU A 226 13.99 1.26 20.79
C LEU A 226 15.12 1.11 21.83
N MET A 227 16.30 0.66 21.40
CA MET A 227 17.45 0.38 22.27
C MET A 227 18.68 1.18 21.78
N PRO A 228 18.69 2.51 21.93
CA PRO A 228 19.82 3.33 21.49
C PRO A 228 21.12 2.93 22.21
N ASN A 229 22.24 3.01 21.50
CA ASN A 229 23.56 2.66 22.04
C ASN A 229 24.04 3.65 23.11
N ASP A 230 23.54 4.88 23.12
CA ASP A 230 23.83 5.87 24.15
C ASP A 230 22.85 5.72 25.33
N PRO A 231 23.32 5.39 26.55
CA PRO A 231 22.46 5.26 27.73
C PRO A 231 21.72 6.55 28.11
N LYS A 232 22.12 7.69 27.57
CA LYS A 232 21.45 8.97 27.80
C LYS A 232 20.30 9.22 26.84
N GLU A 233 20.22 8.47 25.75
CA GLU A 233 19.12 8.56 24.80
C GLU A 233 17.98 7.65 25.27
N LYS A 234 16.76 8.19 25.24
CA LYS A 234 15.55 7.42 25.52
C LYS A 234 15.10 6.75 24.23
N GLY A 235 15.10 5.43 24.20
CA GLY A 235 14.56 4.67 23.08
C GLY A 235 13.04 4.76 23.01
N ASP A 236 12.52 4.71 21.79
CA ASP A 236 11.07 4.68 21.53
C ASP A 236 10.77 3.92 20.24
N ILE A 237 9.49 3.61 20.00
CA ILE A 237 9.00 3.12 18.71
C ILE A 237 8.49 4.33 17.93
N TYR A 238 9.10 4.58 16.78
CA TYR A 238 8.79 5.74 15.96
C TYR A 238 7.77 5.41 14.86
N GLU A 239 7.03 6.42 14.44
CA GLU A 239 6.10 6.31 13.31
C GLU A 239 6.83 6.09 11.99
N ALA A 240 8.00 6.74 11.83
CA ALA A 240 8.83 6.63 10.64
C ALA A 240 10.32 6.62 10.99
N TYR A 241 11.12 6.00 10.12
CA TYR A 241 12.55 5.79 10.24
C TYR A 241 13.28 6.31 9.01
N LEU A 242 14.61 6.52 9.14
CA LEU A 242 15.44 6.88 8.01
C LEU A 242 15.71 5.69 7.07
N PRO A 243 15.91 5.93 5.77
CA PRO A 243 16.18 4.88 4.79
C PRO A 243 17.63 4.38 4.79
N CYS A 244 18.59 5.13 5.35
CA CYS A 244 20.03 4.86 5.28
C CYS A 244 20.67 4.78 6.67
N LYS A 245 21.82 4.06 6.75
CA LYS A 245 22.54 3.81 8.02
C LYS A 245 23.30 4.99 8.58
N GLU A 246 23.70 5.95 7.76
CA GLU A 246 24.43 7.13 8.21
C GLU A 246 23.51 8.15 8.88
N GLY A 247 23.32 7.96 10.13
CA GLY A 247 22.49 8.78 10.99
C GLY A 247 21.85 7.90 12.06
N LYS A 248 21.75 8.41 13.27
CA LYS A 248 20.97 7.77 14.32
C LYS A 248 19.60 7.42 13.74
N PRO A 249 18.93 6.34 14.19
CA PRO A 249 17.56 6.08 13.87
C PRO A 249 16.70 7.24 14.40
N SER A 250 16.74 8.35 13.69
CA SER A 250 16.02 9.55 14.05
C SER A 250 14.66 9.49 13.40
N MET A 251 13.63 9.85 14.17
CA MET A 251 12.34 10.21 13.63
C MET A 251 12.54 10.98 12.33
N ALA A 252 11.93 10.51 11.25
CA ALA A 252 11.70 11.41 10.14
C ALA A 252 11.01 12.64 10.75
N LYS A 253 11.61 13.81 10.58
CA LYS A 253 11.20 15.05 11.28
C LYS A 253 9.82 15.57 10.88
N ASP A 254 9.02 14.77 10.19
CA ASP A 254 7.69 15.16 9.78
C ASP A 254 6.64 14.65 10.77
N SER A 255 6.60 15.31 11.92
CA SER A 255 5.50 15.20 12.87
C SER A 255 4.30 16.03 12.41
N SER A 256 3.86 15.91 11.17
CA SER A 256 2.60 16.52 10.72
C SER A 256 1.36 15.86 11.34
N PHE A 257 1.55 14.77 12.08
CA PHE A 257 0.52 14.19 12.94
C PHE A 257 0.74 14.60 14.40
N PRO A 258 -0.25 15.22 15.04
CA PRO A 258 -0.18 15.47 16.48
C PRO A 258 -0.06 14.14 17.22
N ARG A 259 0.86 14.09 18.18
CA ARG A 259 1.07 12.99 19.13
C ARG A 259 -0.18 12.75 19.98
#